data_fa98c0d6e7872e2353de756336486501
#
_entry.id   fa98c0d6e7872e2353de756336486501
#
_cell.length_a   1.000
_cell.length_b   1.000
_cell.length_c   1.000
_cell.angle_alpha   90.00
_cell.angle_beta   90.00
_cell.angle_gamma   90.00
#
_symmetry.space_group_name_H-M   'P 1'
#
loop_
_entity.id
_entity.type
_entity.pdbx_description
1 polymer ?
#
loop_
_entity_poly.entity_id
_entity_poly.type
_entity_poly.pdbx_seq_one_letter_code
_entity_poly.pdbx_strand_id
1 'polypeptide(L)'
;MTIIPFDYEGRRVRVVRISDEPWFILADLCKILSLSNPSMVAKQVDADALSSTEVTDSLGRPQGAAIVSEAGMYQVVFLSRKPQAAAFRRWVTHEVLPSIRRRGGYLTPEAAERALTDPDFIIRGCTGDPARAAARPASGSPHRDEGAAA
;
A
#
# COMPACT_ATOMS: atom_id res chain seq x y z
N MET A 1 -10.66 8.97 12.82
CA MET A 1 -9.70 9.02 11.68
C MET A 1 -8.34 9.44 12.23
N THR A 2 -7.39 8.56 12.23
CA THR A 2 -6.06 8.83 12.79
C THR A 2 -5.10 9.15 11.65
N ILE A 3 -4.56 10.36 11.63
CA ILE A 3 -3.52 10.73 10.67
C ILE A 3 -2.19 10.32 11.28
N ILE A 4 -1.51 9.39 10.64
CA ILE A 4 -0.17 8.96 11.04
C ILE A 4 0.82 9.62 10.08
N PRO A 5 1.73 10.46 10.57
CA PRO A 5 2.74 11.03 9.69
C PRO A 5 3.75 9.96 9.29
N PHE A 6 3.91 9.76 8.00
CA PHE A 6 4.97 8.94 7.44
C PHE A 6 6.08 9.86 6.92
N ASP A 7 7.30 9.66 7.38
CA ASP A 7 8.44 10.51 7.04
C ASP A 7 9.29 9.82 5.96
N TYR A 8 9.44 10.47 4.82
CA TYR A 8 10.30 10.02 3.74
C TYR A 8 11.31 11.12 3.41
N GLU A 9 12.58 10.87 3.68
CA GLU A 9 13.69 11.82 3.47
C GLU A 9 13.44 13.22 4.09
N GLY A 10 12.90 13.27 5.31
CA GLY A 10 12.58 14.52 6.00
C GLY A 10 11.34 15.25 5.50
N ARG A 11 10.56 14.63 4.61
CA ARG A 11 9.27 15.14 4.13
C ARG A 11 8.13 14.27 4.63
N ARG A 12 7.13 14.91 5.21
CA ARG A 12 5.98 14.21 5.79
C ARG A 12 4.91 13.92 4.75
N VAL A 13 4.49 12.68 4.69
CA VAL A 13 3.26 12.26 4.01
C VAL A 13 2.21 11.99 5.08
N ARG A 14 1.07 12.62 4.94
CA ARG A 14 -0.07 12.35 5.81
C ARG A 14 -0.72 11.04 5.36
N VAL A 15 -0.94 10.14 6.31
CA VAL A 15 -1.57 8.86 6.10
C VAL A 15 -2.86 8.81 6.89
N VAL A 16 -3.93 8.43 6.24
CA VAL A 16 -5.25 8.24 6.84
C VAL A 16 -5.54 6.75 6.93
N ARG A 17 -6.00 6.28 8.06
CA ARG A 17 -6.36 4.89 8.25
C ARG A 17 -7.85 4.69 8.01
N ILE A 18 -8.20 3.87 7.04
CA ILE A 18 -9.57 3.51 6.72
C ILE A 18 -9.68 1.99 6.72
N SER A 19 -10.54 1.44 7.56
CA SER A 19 -10.76 -0.03 7.68
C SER A 19 -9.44 -0.81 7.86
N ASP A 20 -8.55 -0.31 8.71
CA ASP A 20 -7.22 -0.87 8.99
C ASP A 20 -6.21 -0.80 7.83
N GLU A 21 -6.56 -0.15 6.73
CA GLU A 21 -5.67 0.05 5.60
C GLU A 21 -5.13 1.48 5.57
N PRO A 22 -3.83 1.68 5.24
CA PRO A 22 -3.27 3.01 5.10
C PRO A 22 -3.70 3.62 3.75
N TRP A 23 -4.13 4.87 3.80
CA TRP A 23 -4.42 5.69 2.63
C TRP A 23 -3.57 6.96 2.67
N PHE A 24 -2.93 7.28 1.59
CA PHE A 24 -1.95 8.35 1.50
C PHE A 24 -2.55 9.58 0.84
N ILE A 25 -2.27 10.77 1.37
CA ILE A 25 -2.71 12.02 0.76
C ILE A 25 -1.93 12.22 -0.56
N LEU A 26 -2.65 12.25 -1.66
CA LEU A 26 -2.06 12.32 -3.00
C LEU A 26 -1.22 13.58 -3.22
N ALA A 27 -1.68 14.73 -2.71
CA ALA A 27 -0.95 15.98 -2.84
C ALA A 27 0.44 15.93 -2.16
N ASP A 28 0.53 15.26 -1.01
CA ASP A 28 1.80 15.09 -0.30
C ASP A 28 2.75 14.17 -1.07
N LEU A 29 2.23 13.08 -1.62
CA LEU A 29 3.01 12.17 -2.50
C LEU A 29 3.53 12.90 -3.73
N CYS A 30 2.68 13.69 -4.39
CA CYS A 30 3.08 14.45 -5.57
C CYS A 30 4.19 15.46 -5.26
N LYS A 31 4.14 16.12 -4.10
CA LYS A 31 5.22 17.03 -3.66
C LYS A 31 6.54 16.31 -3.47
N ILE A 32 6.53 15.17 -2.81
CA ILE A 32 7.72 14.35 -2.56
C ILE A 32 8.30 13.81 -3.87
N LEU A 33 7.44 13.34 -4.75
CA LEU A 33 7.82 12.71 -6.00
C LEU A 33 8.03 13.70 -7.15
N SER A 34 7.94 15.00 -6.88
CA SER A 34 8.08 16.09 -7.87
C SER A 34 7.13 15.97 -9.05
N LEU A 35 5.90 15.57 -8.76
CA LEU A 35 4.80 15.52 -9.71
C LEU A 35 3.98 16.80 -9.59
N SER A 36 3.98 17.62 -10.63
CA SER A 36 3.46 18.99 -10.58
C SER A 36 1.94 19.09 -10.66
N ASN A 37 1.25 18.02 -11.11
CA ASN A 37 -0.19 18.06 -11.34
C ASN A 37 -0.91 16.87 -10.69
N PRO A 38 -1.33 16.97 -9.42
CA PRO A 38 -2.03 15.90 -8.73
C PRO A 38 -3.31 15.45 -9.44
N SER A 39 -4.03 16.33 -10.09
CA SER A 39 -5.26 15.99 -10.81
C SER A 39 -4.99 15.07 -12.01
N MET A 40 -3.91 15.28 -12.70
CA MET A 40 -3.48 14.41 -13.81
C MET A 40 -2.97 13.06 -13.30
N VAL A 41 -2.27 13.07 -12.18
CA VAL A 41 -1.80 11.83 -11.52
C VAL A 41 -2.99 10.99 -11.05
N ALA A 42 -4.00 11.60 -10.46
CA ALA A 42 -5.21 10.92 -10.03
C ALA A 42 -5.92 10.17 -11.17
N LYS A 43 -5.89 10.71 -12.39
CA LYS A 43 -6.47 10.07 -13.57
C LYS A 43 -5.72 8.81 -14.02
N GLN A 44 -4.46 8.66 -13.62
CA GLN A 44 -3.61 7.53 -13.98
C GLN A 44 -3.61 6.43 -12.92
N VAL A 45 -4.22 6.69 -11.77
CA VAL A 45 -4.38 5.71 -10.69
C VAL A 45 -5.69 4.95 -10.91
N ASP A 46 -5.69 3.66 -10.61
CA ASP A 46 -6.88 2.83 -10.69
C ASP A 46 -8.01 3.39 -9.82
N ALA A 47 -9.24 3.34 -10.29
CA ALA A 47 -10.39 3.95 -9.64
C ALA A 47 -10.65 3.37 -8.23
N ASP A 48 -10.40 2.09 -8.02
CA ASP A 48 -10.52 1.42 -6.72
C ASP A 48 -9.39 1.77 -5.75
N ALA A 49 -8.27 2.27 -6.26
CA ALA A 49 -7.14 2.75 -5.46
C ALA A 49 -7.19 4.26 -5.14
N LEU A 50 -8.22 4.95 -5.61
CA LEU A 50 -8.43 6.39 -5.42
C LEU A 50 -9.70 6.64 -4.63
N SER A 51 -9.63 7.54 -3.66
CA SER A 51 -10.78 8.00 -2.88
C SER A 51 -10.58 9.46 -2.46
N SER A 52 -11.45 9.97 -1.64
CA SER A 52 -11.33 11.31 -1.09
C SER A 52 -11.71 11.34 0.39
N THR A 53 -11.12 12.26 1.12
CA THR A 53 -11.42 12.49 2.53
C THR A 53 -11.33 13.98 2.85
N GLU A 54 -11.90 14.38 3.98
CA GLU A 54 -11.69 15.72 4.50
C GLU A 54 -10.44 15.75 5.40
N VAL A 55 -9.60 16.72 5.18
CA VAL A 55 -8.45 17.02 6.04
C VAL A 55 -8.54 18.46 6.50
N THR A 56 -8.07 18.72 7.70
CA THR A 56 -8.01 20.08 8.24
C THR A 56 -6.73 20.76 7.77
N ASP A 57 -6.86 21.94 7.18
CA ASP A 57 -5.70 22.74 6.80
C ASP A 57 -5.02 23.39 8.02
N SER A 58 -3.92 24.11 7.78
CA SER A 58 -3.17 24.81 8.83
C SER A 58 -3.97 25.91 9.53
N LEU A 59 -5.08 26.36 8.96
CA LEU A 59 -6.00 27.37 9.51
C LEU A 59 -7.21 26.73 10.21
N GLY A 60 -7.25 25.41 10.37
CA GLY A 60 -8.35 24.69 11.00
C GLY A 60 -9.59 24.50 10.12
N ARG A 61 -9.51 24.77 8.81
CA ARG A 61 -10.63 24.63 7.87
C ARG A 61 -10.67 23.24 7.26
N PRO A 62 -11.84 22.59 7.16
CA PRO A 62 -11.97 21.33 6.46
C PRO A 62 -11.75 21.53 4.96
N GLN A 63 -10.93 20.68 4.34
CA GLN A 63 -10.68 20.66 2.90
C GLN A 63 -10.76 19.24 2.37
N GLY A 64 -11.41 19.08 1.22
CA GLY A 64 -11.40 17.80 0.51
C GLY A 64 -10.02 17.50 -0.04
N ALA A 65 -9.55 16.29 0.20
CA ALA A 65 -8.26 15.80 -0.31
C ALA A 65 -8.42 14.46 -1.00
N ALA A 66 -7.77 14.30 -2.14
CA ALA A 66 -7.64 13.00 -2.80
C ALA A 66 -6.68 12.12 -2.01
N ILE A 67 -7.06 10.87 -1.83
CA ILE A 67 -6.25 9.86 -1.15
C ILE A 67 -6.09 8.63 -2.05
N VAL A 68 -4.97 7.95 -1.90
CA VAL A 68 -4.67 6.73 -2.63
C VAL A 68 -4.34 5.60 -1.66
N SER A 69 -4.77 4.39 -2.01
CA SER A 69 -4.40 3.18 -1.27
C SER A 69 -2.90 2.88 -1.43
N GLU A 70 -2.42 1.86 -0.75
CA GLU A 70 -1.05 1.39 -0.93
C GLU A 70 -0.76 1.02 -2.40
N ALA A 71 -1.68 0.32 -3.06
CA ALA A 71 -1.56 0.01 -4.48
C ALA A 71 -1.49 1.28 -5.34
N GLY A 72 -2.33 2.28 -5.06
CA GLY A 72 -2.29 3.58 -5.73
C GLY A 72 -1.00 4.34 -5.47
N MET A 73 -0.46 4.27 -4.26
CA MET A 73 0.85 4.86 -3.94
C MET A 73 1.96 4.28 -4.82
N TYR A 74 2.01 2.97 -5.01
CA TYR A 74 2.99 2.35 -5.90
C TYR A 74 2.83 2.81 -7.34
N GLN A 75 1.61 2.93 -7.83
CA GLN A 75 1.34 3.46 -9.17
C GLN A 75 1.86 4.89 -9.32
N VAL A 76 1.65 5.74 -8.32
CA VAL A 76 2.16 7.12 -8.30
C VAL A 76 3.70 7.15 -8.28
N VAL A 77 4.33 6.30 -7.49
CA VAL A 77 5.80 6.17 -7.45
C VAL A 77 6.34 5.79 -8.83
N PHE A 78 5.67 4.91 -9.56
CA PHE A 78 6.09 4.51 -10.90
C PHE A 78 5.99 5.62 -11.95
N LEU A 79 5.20 6.65 -11.71
CA LEU A 79 5.11 7.82 -12.59
C LEU A 79 6.23 8.83 -12.37
N SER A 80 6.88 8.82 -11.21
CA SER A 80 7.93 9.77 -10.86
C SER A 80 9.23 9.49 -11.61
N ARG A 81 9.90 10.56 -12.03
CA ARG A 81 11.23 10.53 -12.66
C ARG A 81 12.38 10.78 -11.70
N LYS A 82 12.08 10.96 -10.41
CA LYS A 82 13.12 11.14 -9.39
C LYS A 82 14.04 9.92 -9.32
N PRO A 83 15.35 10.12 -9.03
CA PRO A 83 16.32 9.03 -8.92
C PRO A 83 15.90 7.96 -7.90
N GLN A 84 15.31 8.37 -6.76
CA GLN A 84 14.84 7.44 -5.72
C GLN A 84 13.66 6.59 -6.21
N ALA A 85 12.72 7.20 -6.94
CA ALA A 85 11.60 6.48 -7.54
C ALA A 85 12.06 5.52 -8.65
N ALA A 86 13.03 5.95 -9.46
CA ALA A 86 13.65 5.09 -10.47
C ALA A 86 14.38 3.90 -9.84
N ALA A 87 15.11 4.12 -8.75
CA ALA A 87 15.77 3.05 -7.98
C ALA A 87 14.75 2.07 -7.42
N PHE A 88 13.64 2.53 -6.87
CA PHE A 88 12.55 1.69 -6.38
C PHE A 88 11.92 0.87 -7.49
N ARG A 89 11.59 1.48 -8.65
CA ARG A 89 11.08 0.74 -9.81
C ARG A 89 12.04 -0.36 -10.25
N ARG A 90 13.32 -0.02 -10.35
CA ARG A 90 14.37 -0.97 -10.74
C ARG A 90 14.45 -2.15 -9.78
N TRP A 91 14.44 -1.89 -8.50
CA TRP A 91 14.46 -2.93 -7.48
C TRP A 91 13.23 -3.85 -7.57
N VAL A 92 12.03 -3.28 -7.68
CA VAL A 92 10.80 -4.05 -7.82
C VAL A 92 10.80 -4.90 -9.08
N THR A 93 11.20 -4.33 -10.22
CA THR A 93 11.12 -5.01 -11.53
C THR A 93 12.26 -6.00 -11.76
N HIS A 94 13.42 -5.81 -11.15
CA HIS A 94 14.60 -6.66 -11.35
C HIS A 94 14.78 -7.72 -10.25
N GLU A 95 14.31 -7.47 -9.05
CA GLU A 95 14.50 -8.36 -7.91
C GLU A 95 13.19 -8.90 -7.35
N VAL A 96 12.27 -8.05 -6.94
CA VAL A 96 11.05 -8.46 -6.22
C VAL A 96 10.12 -9.28 -7.10
N LEU A 97 9.67 -8.73 -8.22
CA LEU A 97 8.75 -9.42 -9.12
C LEU A 97 9.36 -10.68 -9.75
N PRO A 98 10.61 -10.68 -10.25
CA PRO A 98 11.24 -11.90 -10.72
C PRO A 98 11.37 -12.98 -9.64
N SER A 99 11.67 -12.62 -8.41
CA SER A 99 11.73 -13.55 -7.28
C SER A 99 10.38 -14.20 -7.00
N ILE A 100 9.31 -13.40 -7.00
CA ILE A 100 7.94 -13.91 -6.80
C ILE A 100 7.57 -14.89 -7.92
N ARG A 101 7.88 -14.56 -9.16
CA ARG A 101 7.59 -15.42 -10.32
C ARG A 101 8.36 -16.74 -10.29
N ARG A 102 9.62 -16.70 -9.88
CA ARG A 102 10.50 -17.89 -9.91
C ARG A 102 10.36 -18.78 -8.68
N ARG A 103 10.18 -18.20 -7.50
CA ARG A 103 10.25 -18.87 -6.20
C ARG A 103 8.98 -18.80 -5.38
N GLY A 104 7.98 -18.04 -5.84
CA GLY A 104 6.72 -17.82 -5.12
C GLY A 104 6.76 -16.75 -4.04
N GLY A 105 7.88 -16.07 -3.83
CA GLY A 105 8.01 -15.00 -2.84
C GLY A 105 9.33 -14.27 -2.91
N TYR A 106 9.40 -13.15 -2.19
CA TYR A 106 10.61 -12.37 -2.00
C TYR A 106 10.89 -12.21 -0.51
N LEU A 107 12.14 -12.43 -0.11
CA LEU A 107 12.65 -12.18 1.23
C LEU A 107 13.81 -11.19 1.15
N THR A 108 13.80 -10.18 2.01
CA THR A 108 14.98 -9.34 2.19
C THR A 108 16.13 -10.19 2.78
N PRO A 109 17.40 -9.79 2.60
CA PRO A 109 18.53 -10.51 3.19
C PRO A 109 18.35 -10.75 4.70
N GLU A 110 17.92 -9.74 5.44
CA GLU A 110 17.68 -9.82 6.89
C GLU A 110 16.54 -10.80 7.23
N ALA A 111 15.48 -10.79 6.43
CA ALA A 111 14.36 -11.72 6.61
C ALA A 111 14.78 -13.16 6.29
N ALA A 112 15.64 -13.36 5.30
CA ALA A 112 16.19 -14.65 4.95
C ALA A 112 17.08 -15.22 6.08
N GLU A 113 17.94 -14.39 6.66
CA GLU A 113 18.76 -14.77 7.81
C GLU A 113 17.90 -15.16 9.03
N ARG A 114 16.86 -14.37 9.31
CA ARG A 114 15.93 -14.68 10.40
C ARG A 114 15.17 -15.97 10.16
N ALA A 115 14.79 -16.25 8.94
CA ALA A 115 14.14 -17.51 8.57
C ALA A 115 15.00 -18.76 8.81
N LEU A 116 16.31 -18.63 8.67
CA LEU A 116 17.27 -19.72 8.97
C LEU A 116 17.40 -20.00 10.46
N THR A 117 17.25 -18.97 11.30
CA THR A 117 17.38 -19.09 12.76
C THR A 117 16.05 -19.33 13.47
N ASP A 118 14.95 -18.88 12.88
CA ASP A 118 13.59 -19.04 13.41
C ASP A 118 12.63 -19.45 12.27
N PRO A 119 12.43 -20.75 12.04
CA PRO A 119 11.52 -21.24 11.00
C PRO A 119 10.08 -20.72 11.15
N ASP A 120 9.62 -20.46 12.37
CA ASP A 120 8.30 -19.93 12.63
C ASP A 120 8.14 -18.47 12.17
N PHE A 121 9.25 -17.76 11.95
CA PHE A 121 9.24 -16.40 11.42
C PHE A 121 8.53 -16.31 10.07
N ILE A 122 8.81 -17.25 9.15
CA ILE A 122 8.17 -17.32 7.84
C ILE A 122 6.67 -17.57 7.99
N ILE A 123 6.30 -18.51 8.86
CA ILE A 123 4.89 -18.87 9.09
C ILE A 123 4.13 -17.66 9.63
N ARG A 124 4.68 -16.97 10.62
CA ARG A 124 4.08 -15.75 11.19
C ARG A 124 3.98 -14.61 10.17
N GLY A 125 5.00 -14.44 9.34
CA GLY A 125 5.02 -13.42 8.29
C GLY A 125 4.03 -13.68 7.16
N CYS A 126 3.85 -14.93 6.76
CA CYS A 126 2.93 -15.31 5.68
C CYS A 126 1.46 -15.37 6.13
N THR A 127 1.22 -15.70 7.40
CA THR A 127 -0.14 -15.80 7.94
C THR A 127 -0.67 -14.50 8.51
N GLY A 128 0.18 -13.46 8.59
CA GLY A 128 -0.11 -12.27 9.39
C GLY A 128 -0.08 -12.58 10.89
N ASP A 129 -0.19 -11.54 11.71
CA ASP A 129 -0.35 -11.70 13.14
C ASP A 129 -1.56 -12.61 13.42
N PRO A 130 -1.41 -13.74 14.14
CA PRO A 130 -2.56 -14.60 14.47
C PRO A 130 -3.67 -13.86 15.20
N ALA A 131 -3.35 -12.81 15.97
CA ALA A 131 -4.35 -11.92 16.55
C ALA A 131 -5.12 -11.13 15.46
N ARG A 132 -4.50 -10.85 14.34
CA ARG A 132 -5.11 -10.15 13.20
C ARG A 132 -5.91 -11.10 12.32
N ALA A 133 -5.47 -12.34 12.19
CA ALA A 133 -6.22 -13.39 11.47
C ALA A 133 -7.51 -13.77 12.20
N ALA A 134 -7.49 -13.79 13.53
CA ALA A 134 -8.67 -14.04 14.36
C ALA A 134 -9.69 -12.87 14.32
N ALA A 135 -9.28 -11.67 13.95
CA ALA A 135 -10.13 -10.48 13.83
C ALA A 135 -10.74 -10.31 12.43
N ARG A 136 -10.38 -11.13 11.44
CA ARG A 136 -11.07 -11.14 10.15
C ARG A 136 -12.44 -11.80 10.31
N PRO A 137 -13.54 -11.07 10.07
CA PRO A 137 -14.83 -11.74 9.97
C PRO A 137 -14.72 -12.76 8.83
N ALA A 138 -15.22 -13.95 9.05
CA ALA A 138 -15.36 -14.96 8.01
C ALA A 138 -16.30 -14.41 6.92
N SER A 139 -15.74 -13.67 5.98
CA SER A 139 -16.43 -13.24 4.79
C SER A 139 -16.26 -14.34 3.74
N GLY A 140 -17.27 -15.12 3.57
CA GLY A 140 -17.32 -16.11 2.53
C GLY A 140 -18.00 -17.37 3.01
N SER A 141 -19.32 -17.29 3.19
CA SER A 141 -20.11 -18.47 2.99
C SER A 141 -19.82 -18.94 1.57
N PRO A 142 -19.39 -20.18 1.36
CA PRO A 142 -19.41 -20.73 0.03
C PRO A 142 -20.85 -20.68 -0.43
N HIS A 143 -21.10 -19.97 -1.49
CA HIS A 143 -22.34 -20.11 -2.21
C HIS A 143 -22.40 -21.57 -2.63
N ARG A 144 -23.16 -22.34 -1.88
CA ARG A 144 -23.58 -23.67 -2.35
C ARG A 144 -24.52 -23.39 -3.50
N ASP A 145 -23.99 -23.54 -4.67
CA ASP A 145 -24.79 -23.78 -5.84
C ASP A 145 -25.46 -25.18 -5.62
N GLU A 146 -26.59 -25.20 -4.93
CA GLU A 146 -27.49 -26.32 -5.02
C GLU A 146 -28.14 -26.20 -6.39
N GLY A 147 -27.42 -26.67 -7.41
CA GLY A 147 -28.03 -27.04 -8.65
C GLY A 147 -29.07 -28.10 -8.33
N ALA A 148 -30.31 -27.67 -8.25
CA ALA A 148 -31.42 -28.58 -8.24
C ALA A 148 -31.39 -29.38 -9.54
N ALA A 149 -30.85 -30.57 -9.48
CA ALA A 149 -31.15 -31.58 -10.48
C ALA A 149 -32.61 -32.04 -10.25
N ALA A 150 -33.45 -31.64 -11.14
CA ALA A 150 -34.76 -32.26 -11.25
C ALA A 150 -34.62 -33.60 -11.95
#